data_363107dbeae739155bc3a19018c4e81a
#
_entry.id   363107dbeae739155bc3a19018c4e81a
#
_cell.length_a   1.000
_cell.length_b   1.000
_cell.length_c   1.000
_cell.angle_alpha   90.00
_cell.angle_beta   90.00
_cell.angle_gamma   90.00
#
_symmetry.space_group_name_H-M   'P 1'
#
loop_
_entity.id
_entity.type
_entity.pdbx_description
1 polymer ?
#
loop_
_entity_poly.entity_id
_entity_poly.type
_entity_poly.pdbx_seq_one_letter_code
_entity_poly.pdbx_strand_id
1 'polypeptide(L)'
;GIDLYELSLLEKQGMKLFYTKARCGTCHKPEQNGSGYFTSFANIGLDINYSDPGVGSLSGSSNLNGVFKIPNLKNVALTAPYMHDGRFSTLEQVIDHYNHGIKPNPNLSIELSNLNLETIDSLQNLPSFSTTLTMNGGLTIEPIKLGLSVEEKAALKAFLLTLTDEEITRDIKFSDPF
;
A
#
# COMPACT_ATOMS: atom_id res chain seq x y z
N GLY A 1 2.48 -18.50 -9.86
CA GLY A 1 2.67 -18.12 -8.44
C GLY A 1 4.13 -18.24 -8.07
N ILE A 2 4.57 -17.49 -7.09
CA ILE A 2 5.95 -17.57 -6.59
C ILE A 2 6.12 -18.93 -5.91
N ASP A 3 7.10 -19.71 -6.33
CA ASP A 3 7.48 -20.90 -5.57
C ASP A 3 8.24 -20.45 -4.31
N LEU A 4 7.59 -20.63 -3.16
CA LEU A 4 8.16 -20.23 -1.86
C LEU A 4 9.47 -20.98 -1.52
N TYR A 5 9.74 -22.11 -2.16
CA TYR A 5 10.99 -22.85 -1.97
C TYR A 5 12.18 -22.18 -2.69
N GLU A 6 11.93 -21.42 -3.73
CA GLU A 6 12.96 -20.73 -4.53
C GLU A 6 13.40 -19.38 -3.91
N LEU A 7 12.63 -18.82 -2.98
CA LEU A 7 13.01 -17.57 -2.33
C LEU A 7 14.25 -17.72 -1.46
N SER A 8 15.18 -16.77 -1.59
CA SER A 8 16.31 -16.61 -0.67
C SER A 8 15.87 -16.30 0.76
N LEU A 9 16.78 -16.41 1.73
CA LEU A 9 16.50 -16.06 3.13
C LEU A 9 16.08 -14.58 3.27
N LEU A 10 16.71 -13.69 2.52
CA LEU A 10 16.39 -12.25 2.54
C LEU A 10 14.98 -12.00 2.02
N GLU A 11 14.59 -12.61 0.92
CA GLU A 11 13.26 -12.48 0.33
C GLU A 11 12.16 -13.06 1.22
N LYS A 12 12.43 -14.22 1.87
CA LYS A 12 11.53 -14.80 2.87
C LYS A 12 11.34 -13.88 4.08
N GLN A 13 12.42 -13.23 4.53
CA GLN A 13 12.32 -12.22 5.59
C GLN A 13 11.48 -11.02 5.13
N GLY A 14 11.69 -10.55 3.91
CA GLY A 14 10.90 -9.47 3.31
C GLY A 14 9.43 -9.82 3.20
N MET A 15 9.10 -11.03 2.74
CA MET A 15 7.73 -11.54 2.70
C MET A 15 7.08 -11.57 4.08
N LYS A 16 7.80 -12.05 5.10
CA LYS A 16 7.30 -12.03 6.48
C LYS A 16 7.02 -10.60 6.95
N LEU A 17 7.94 -9.66 6.71
CA LEU A 17 7.77 -8.25 7.06
C LEU A 17 6.56 -7.64 6.34
N PHE A 18 6.34 -7.96 5.08
CA PHE A 18 5.22 -7.48 4.27
C PHE A 18 3.86 -7.78 4.93
N TYR A 19 3.69 -8.99 5.47
CA TYR A 19 2.45 -9.42 6.13
C TYR A 19 2.38 -9.12 7.63
N THR A 20 3.47 -8.64 8.23
CA THR A 20 3.52 -8.39 9.68
C THR A 20 3.88 -6.94 9.97
N LYS A 21 5.10 -6.65 10.37
CA LYS A 21 5.59 -5.34 10.84
C LYS A 21 5.34 -4.21 9.83
N ALA A 22 5.55 -4.47 8.52
CA ALA A 22 5.39 -3.46 7.49
C ALA A 22 3.92 -3.20 7.09
N ARG A 23 2.97 -4.06 7.50
CA ARG A 23 1.52 -3.96 7.26
C ARG A 23 1.10 -3.84 5.78
N CYS A 24 1.99 -4.07 4.82
CA CYS A 24 1.66 -3.93 3.39
C CYS A 24 0.51 -4.87 2.98
N GLY A 25 0.52 -6.10 3.51
CA GLY A 25 -0.49 -7.12 3.26
C GLY A 25 -1.88 -6.77 3.80
N THR A 26 -2.07 -5.73 4.61
CA THR A 26 -3.41 -5.31 5.03
C THR A 26 -4.21 -4.71 3.87
N CYS A 27 -3.52 -4.01 2.97
CA CYS A 27 -4.10 -3.39 1.78
C CYS A 27 -3.81 -4.19 0.51
N HIS A 28 -2.58 -4.71 0.34
CA HIS A 28 -2.15 -5.48 -0.82
C HIS A 28 -2.32 -6.98 -0.60
N LYS A 29 -3.56 -7.43 -0.34
CA LYS A 29 -3.89 -8.85 -0.17
C LYS A 29 -3.88 -9.57 -1.52
N PRO A 30 -3.29 -10.77 -1.64
CA PRO A 30 -3.56 -11.63 -2.78
C PRO A 30 -5.03 -12.02 -2.74
N GLU A 31 -5.72 -11.92 -3.87
CA GLU A 31 -7.13 -12.28 -3.94
C GLU A 31 -7.35 -13.76 -3.64
N GLN A 32 -8.30 -14.02 -2.76
CA GLN A 32 -8.73 -15.38 -2.45
C GLN A 32 -9.50 -16.06 -3.59
N ASN A 33 -9.95 -15.30 -4.60
CA ASN A 33 -10.86 -15.79 -5.65
C ASN A 33 -10.29 -15.70 -7.08
N GLY A 34 -9.01 -15.40 -7.27
CA GLY A 34 -8.34 -15.46 -8.57
C GLY A 34 -8.76 -14.39 -9.59
N SER A 35 -9.59 -13.42 -9.23
CA SER A 35 -10.09 -12.41 -10.17
C SER A 35 -9.12 -11.25 -10.42
N GLY A 36 -8.02 -11.16 -9.69
CA GLY A 36 -6.91 -10.22 -9.95
C GLY A 36 -7.24 -8.73 -9.88
N TYR A 37 -8.47 -8.36 -9.57
CA TYR A 37 -8.90 -6.97 -9.55
C TYR A 37 -9.21 -6.49 -8.13
N PHE A 38 -8.32 -5.69 -7.58
CA PHE A 38 -8.57 -4.98 -6.35
C PHE A 38 -9.61 -3.89 -6.53
N THR A 39 -10.61 -3.91 -5.68
CA THR A 39 -11.65 -2.88 -5.59
C THR A 39 -11.49 -2.01 -4.34
N SER A 40 -10.35 -2.09 -3.67
CA SER A 40 -10.09 -1.32 -2.46
C SER A 40 -9.44 0.02 -2.78
N PHE A 41 -9.75 1.00 -1.94
CA PHE A 41 -9.26 2.37 -2.02
C PHE A 41 -8.71 2.79 -0.68
N ALA A 42 -7.67 3.63 -0.68
CA ALA A 42 -7.06 4.13 0.55
C ALA A 42 -6.54 5.54 0.38
N ASN A 43 -6.50 6.26 1.50
CA ASN A 43 -5.73 7.47 1.65
C ASN A 43 -4.44 7.10 2.39
N ILE A 44 -3.32 7.28 1.73
CA ILE A 44 -2.01 6.87 2.24
C ILE A 44 -1.21 8.01 2.88
N GLY A 45 -1.84 9.17 3.10
CA GLY A 45 -1.20 10.29 3.80
C GLY A 45 0.00 10.86 3.06
N LEU A 46 -0.06 10.99 1.72
CA LEU A 46 1.01 11.62 0.94
C LEU A 46 1.09 13.13 1.23
N ASP A 47 -0.06 13.76 1.42
CA ASP A 47 -0.17 15.18 1.67
C ASP A 47 -1.14 15.48 2.83
N ILE A 48 -0.94 16.62 3.50
CA ILE A 48 -1.88 17.14 4.50
C ILE A 48 -3.11 17.73 3.79
N ASN A 49 -2.85 18.47 2.71
CA ASN A 49 -3.87 19.07 1.85
C ASN A 49 -3.72 18.50 0.43
N TYR A 50 -4.82 18.12 -0.18
CA TYR A 50 -4.80 17.47 -1.49
C TYR A 50 -5.02 18.48 -2.61
N SER A 51 -4.07 18.54 -3.56
CA SER A 51 -4.25 19.20 -4.86
C SER A 51 -5.11 18.35 -5.79
N ASP A 52 -4.98 17.01 -5.68
CA ASP A 52 -5.86 16.04 -6.33
C ASP A 52 -6.70 15.33 -5.26
N PRO A 53 -8.02 15.58 -5.22
CA PRO A 53 -8.90 14.93 -4.26
C PRO A 53 -9.17 13.45 -4.56
N GLY A 54 -8.76 12.90 -5.70
CA GLY A 54 -9.01 11.52 -6.07
C GLY A 54 -10.49 11.16 -6.08
N VAL A 55 -10.87 10.09 -5.36
CA VAL A 55 -12.27 9.63 -5.25
C VAL A 55 -13.19 10.72 -4.66
N GLY A 56 -12.67 11.59 -3.81
CA GLY A 56 -13.44 12.70 -3.25
C GLY A 56 -14.02 13.62 -4.33
N SER A 57 -13.25 13.91 -5.38
CA SER A 57 -13.71 14.70 -6.53
C SER A 57 -14.84 14.02 -7.30
N LEU A 58 -14.74 12.70 -7.45
CA LEU A 58 -15.73 11.90 -8.21
C LEU A 58 -17.03 11.71 -7.44
N SER A 59 -16.93 11.54 -6.13
CA SER A 59 -18.07 11.26 -5.24
C SER A 59 -18.76 12.51 -4.71
N GLY A 60 -18.11 13.67 -4.80
CA GLY A 60 -18.54 14.90 -4.15
C GLY A 60 -18.42 14.88 -2.61
N SER A 61 -17.74 13.87 -2.04
CA SER A 61 -17.58 13.70 -0.60
C SER A 61 -16.18 14.10 -0.14
N SER A 62 -16.10 15.14 0.70
CA SER A 62 -14.83 15.59 1.26
C SER A 62 -14.14 14.54 2.15
N ASN A 63 -14.90 13.59 2.71
CA ASN A 63 -14.36 12.48 3.49
C ASN A 63 -13.57 11.47 2.64
N LEU A 64 -13.68 11.53 1.32
CA LEU A 64 -12.95 10.70 0.37
C LEU A 64 -11.84 11.48 -0.35
N ASN A 65 -11.52 12.69 0.09
CA ASN A 65 -10.41 13.44 -0.48
C ASN A 65 -9.07 12.73 -0.18
N GLY A 66 -8.23 12.63 -1.21
CA GLY A 66 -6.94 11.96 -1.13
C GLY A 66 -7.02 10.43 -1.13
N VAL A 67 -8.20 9.87 -1.39
CA VAL A 67 -8.40 8.43 -1.53
C VAL A 67 -8.17 8.02 -2.97
N PHE A 68 -7.31 7.02 -3.17
CA PHE A 68 -6.97 6.46 -4.49
C PHE A 68 -7.07 4.94 -4.47
N LYS A 69 -7.17 4.35 -5.67
CA LYS A 69 -7.18 2.89 -5.82
C LYS A 69 -5.88 2.27 -5.31
N ILE A 70 -5.99 1.20 -4.55
CA ILE A 70 -4.85 0.36 -4.16
C ILE A 70 -4.44 -0.48 -5.37
N PRO A 71 -3.21 -0.32 -5.91
CA PRO A 71 -2.76 -1.08 -7.07
C PRO A 71 -2.37 -2.51 -6.68
N ASN A 72 -2.44 -3.40 -7.66
CA ASN A 72 -1.77 -4.69 -7.57
C ASN A 72 -0.24 -4.46 -7.60
N LEU A 73 0.51 -5.26 -6.84
CA LEU A 73 1.98 -5.14 -6.78
C LEU A 73 2.71 -6.06 -7.77
N LYS A 74 1.98 -6.85 -8.58
CA LYS A 74 2.61 -7.61 -9.66
C LYS A 74 3.34 -6.64 -10.59
N ASN A 75 4.61 -6.94 -10.87
CA ASN A 75 5.49 -6.11 -11.70
C ASN A 75 5.79 -4.72 -11.12
N VAL A 76 5.60 -4.51 -9.83
CA VAL A 76 5.81 -3.19 -9.19
C VAL A 76 7.21 -2.62 -9.46
N ALA A 77 8.23 -3.47 -9.60
CA ALA A 77 9.60 -3.03 -9.91
C ALA A 77 9.73 -2.38 -11.30
N LEU A 78 8.80 -2.63 -12.22
CA LEU A 78 8.83 -2.15 -13.60
C LEU A 78 7.95 -0.90 -13.81
N THR A 79 7.21 -0.47 -12.79
CA THR A 79 6.14 0.54 -12.93
C THR A 79 6.47 1.88 -12.27
N ALA A 80 7.75 2.19 -12.09
CA ALA A 80 8.16 3.54 -11.67
C ALA A 80 7.73 4.59 -12.73
N PRO A 81 7.40 5.85 -12.33
CA PRO A 81 7.41 6.37 -10.97
C PRO A 81 6.16 5.95 -10.16
N TYR A 82 6.27 6.03 -8.82
CA TYR A 82 5.28 5.52 -7.88
C TYR A 82 4.41 6.63 -7.30
N MET A 83 3.28 6.22 -6.70
CA MET A 83 2.15 6.97 -6.20
C MET A 83 1.26 7.51 -7.34
N HIS A 84 0.10 8.10 -6.98
CA HIS A 84 -0.84 8.60 -7.98
C HIS A 84 -0.29 9.78 -8.81
N ASP A 85 0.67 10.51 -8.26
CA ASP A 85 1.29 11.69 -8.88
C ASP A 85 2.74 11.44 -9.37
N GLY A 86 3.25 10.22 -9.22
CA GLY A 86 4.57 9.85 -9.69
C GLY A 86 5.74 10.46 -8.91
N ARG A 87 5.51 10.93 -7.66
CA ARG A 87 6.54 11.67 -6.89
C ARG A 87 7.75 10.84 -6.47
N PHE A 88 7.64 9.51 -6.41
CA PHE A 88 8.74 8.63 -6.04
C PHE A 88 9.25 7.84 -7.23
N SER A 89 10.55 7.88 -7.45
CA SER A 89 11.22 7.18 -8.56
C SER A 89 11.75 5.81 -8.16
N THR A 90 11.81 5.47 -6.86
CA THR A 90 12.35 4.19 -6.39
C THR A 90 11.46 3.53 -5.33
N LEU A 91 11.55 2.20 -5.21
CA LEU A 91 10.85 1.44 -4.16
C LEU A 91 11.34 1.79 -2.76
N GLU A 92 12.59 2.20 -2.60
CA GLU A 92 13.12 2.68 -1.32
C GLU A 92 12.36 3.91 -0.84
N GLN A 93 12.10 4.87 -1.72
CA GLN A 93 11.33 6.07 -1.38
C GLN A 93 9.89 5.71 -0.98
N VAL A 94 9.29 4.71 -1.65
CA VAL A 94 7.97 4.19 -1.29
C VAL A 94 8.00 3.56 0.11
N ILE A 95 8.99 2.70 0.39
CA ILE A 95 9.15 2.05 1.70
C ILE A 95 9.42 3.10 2.79
N ASP A 96 10.21 4.13 2.51
CA ASP A 96 10.49 5.21 3.44
C ASP A 96 9.26 6.06 3.75
N HIS A 97 8.39 6.29 2.75
CA HIS A 97 7.10 6.94 2.99
C HIS A 97 6.28 6.17 4.03
N TYR A 98 6.10 4.86 3.86
CA TYR A 98 5.36 4.04 4.82
C TYR A 98 6.08 3.87 6.15
N ASN A 99 7.41 3.91 6.17
CA ASN A 99 8.19 3.77 7.39
C ASN A 99 8.05 4.97 8.34
N HIS A 100 8.05 6.20 7.80
CA HIS A 100 8.03 7.43 8.62
C HIS A 100 7.51 8.69 7.91
N GLY A 101 7.13 8.58 6.63
CA GLY A 101 6.76 9.73 5.78
C GLY A 101 5.27 10.03 5.69
N ILE A 102 4.41 9.19 6.27
CA ILE A 102 2.95 9.38 6.24
C ILE A 102 2.59 10.69 6.96
N LYS A 103 1.82 11.53 6.29
CA LYS A 103 1.34 12.79 6.84
C LYS A 103 0.02 12.61 7.59
N PRO A 104 -0.18 13.30 8.72
CA PRO A 104 -1.46 13.30 9.41
C PRO A 104 -2.53 13.90 8.51
N ASN A 105 -3.67 13.23 8.44
CA ASN A 105 -4.76 13.64 7.58
C ASN A 105 -6.09 13.13 8.13
N PRO A 106 -7.18 13.93 8.12
CA PRO A 106 -8.47 13.49 8.65
C PRO A 106 -9.08 12.30 7.90
N ASN A 107 -8.65 12.07 6.65
CA ASN A 107 -9.12 10.98 5.80
C ASN A 107 -8.10 9.82 5.70
N LEU A 108 -7.04 9.83 6.54
CA LEU A 108 -6.03 8.77 6.54
C LEU A 108 -6.69 7.41 6.78
N SER A 109 -6.34 6.43 5.96
CA SER A 109 -6.82 5.07 6.14
C SER A 109 -6.36 4.48 7.46
N ILE A 110 -7.28 3.80 8.16
CA ILE A 110 -7.08 3.33 9.52
C ILE A 110 -5.93 2.31 9.63
N GLU A 111 -5.70 1.54 8.57
CA GLU A 111 -4.60 0.58 8.46
C GLU A 111 -3.22 1.24 8.60
N LEU A 112 -3.14 2.55 8.30
CA LEU A 112 -1.93 3.37 8.39
C LEU A 112 -1.88 4.23 9.66
N SER A 113 -2.75 3.93 10.62
CA SER A 113 -2.80 4.58 11.92
C SER A 113 -1.96 3.85 12.97
N ASN A 114 -1.75 4.51 14.11
CA ASN A 114 -1.05 3.94 15.27
C ASN A 114 -1.87 2.88 16.03
N LEU A 115 -3.08 2.55 15.59
CA LEU A 115 -3.88 1.47 16.17
C LEU A 115 -3.24 0.10 15.88
N ASN A 116 -3.39 -0.84 16.81
CA ASN A 116 -2.94 -2.21 16.58
C ASN A 116 -3.86 -2.94 15.58
N LEU A 117 -3.35 -4.00 14.95
CA LEU A 117 -4.08 -4.73 13.91
C LEU A 117 -5.36 -5.40 14.44
N GLU A 118 -5.38 -5.88 15.67
CA GLU A 118 -6.56 -6.50 16.29
C GLU A 118 -7.68 -5.47 16.48
N THR A 119 -7.33 -4.25 16.90
CA THR A 119 -8.29 -3.14 17.01
C THR A 119 -8.82 -2.76 15.63
N ILE A 120 -7.96 -2.69 14.61
CA ILE A 120 -8.36 -2.40 13.23
C ILE A 120 -9.33 -3.46 12.73
N ASP A 121 -9.01 -4.76 12.88
CA ASP A 121 -9.87 -5.86 12.45
C ASP A 121 -11.22 -5.84 13.17
N SER A 122 -11.24 -5.55 14.47
CA SER A 122 -12.46 -5.43 15.24
C SER A 122 -13.35 -4.29 14.74
N LEU A 123 -12.76 -3.15 14.42
CA LEU A 123 -13.47 -1.98 13.88
C LEU A 123 -14.01 -2.23 12.47
N GLN A 124 -13.24 -2.87 11.58
CA GLN A 124 -13.65 -3.17 10.21
C GLN A 124 -14.85 -4.12 10.11
N ASN A 125 -15.06 -4.94 11.14
CA ASN A 125 -16.18 -5.89 11.20
C ASN A 125 -17.49 -5.28 11.74
N LEU A 126 -17.51 -3.99 12.09
CA LEU A 126 -18.72 -3.32 12.52
C LEU A 126 -19.64 -2.97 11.34
N PRO A 127 -20.96 -3.17 11.44
CA PRO A 127 -21.91 -2.97 10.33
C PRO A 127 -21.96 -1.54 9.75
N SER A 128 -21.49 -0.56 10.50
CA SER A 128 -21.48 0.87 10.15
C SER A 128 -20.07 1.40 9.84
N PHE A 129 -19.11 0.51 9.66
CA PHE A 129 -17.73 0.90 9.45
C PHE A 129 -17.52 1.39 8.01
N SER A 130 -17.43 2.71 7.85
CA SER A 130 -16.87 3.32 6.65
C SER A 130 -15.35 3.29 6.77
N THR A 131 -14.65 2.92 5.72
CA THR A 131 -13.17 2.91 5.64
C THR A 131 -12.52 4.27 5.94
N THR A 132 -13.33 5.29 6.11
CA THR A 132 -12.93 6.65 6.50
C THR A 132 -13.53 6.94 7.87
N LEU A 133 -12.79 6.66 8.94
CA LEU A 133 -13.15 7.07 10.28
C LEU A 133 -12.96 8.59 10.41
N THR A 134 -14.01 9.33 10.10
CA THR A 134 -14.15 10.69 10.64
C THR A 134 -14.51 10.54 12.11
N MET A 135 -13.51 10.39 12.97
CA MET A 135 -13.72 10.30 14.41
C MET A 135 -14.00 11.70 14.99
N ASN A 136 -15.24 12.17 14.88
CA ASN A 136 -15.78 13.27 15.68
C ASN A 136 -15.98 12.86 17.16
N GLY A 137 -15.01 12.17 17.75
CA GLY A 137 -15.12 11.64 19.11
C GLY A 137 -13.86 11.76 19.96
N GLY A 138 -12.90 12.61 19.58
CA GLY A 138 -11.74 12.90 20.45
C GLY A 138 -10.61 11.87 20.39
N LEU A 139 -10.65 10.87 19.51
CA LEU A 139 -9.52 9.99 19.27
C LEU A 139 -8.62 10.62 18.20
N THR A 140 -7.46 11.08 18.58
CA THR A 140 -6.44 11.53 17.62
C THR A 140 -5.80 10.30 17.02
N ILE A 141 -6.07 10.04 15.73
CA ILE A 141 -5.39 8.98 14.98
C ILE A 141 -4.12 9.56 14.41
N GLU A 142 -2.98 9.10 14.94
CA GLU A 142 -1.66 9.46 14.44
C GLU A 142 -1.21 8.49 13.35
N PRO A 143 -0.46 8.96 12.34
CA PRO A 143 0.17 8.08 11.37
C PRO A 143 1.08 7.06 12.04
N ILE A 144 1.06 5.83 11.52
CA ILE A 144 1.96 4.78 12.00
C ILE A 144 3.41 5.14 11.66
N LYS A 145 4.32 4.72 12.55
CA LYS A 145 5.76 4.69 12.31
C LYS A 145 6.22 3.25 12.43
N LEU A 146 6.56 2.62 11.33
CA LEU A 146 6.89 1.20 11.30
C LEU A 146 8.22 0.88 12.01
N GLY A 147 9.16 1.83 12.05
CA GLY A 147 10.46 1.63 12.66
C GLY A 147 11.27 0.51 12.00
N LEU A 148 11.21 0.41 10.68
CA LEU A 148 11.99 -0.56 9.92
C LEU A 148 13.47 -0.16 9.93
N SER A 149 14.35 -1.13 10.23
CA SER A 149 15.79 -0.96 10.09
C SER A 149 16.21 -0.92 8.61
N VAL A 150 17.48 -0.59 8.36
CA VAL A 150 18.05 -0.60 6.99
C VAL A 150 17.96 -2.00 6.39
N GLU A 151 18.28 -3.03 7.19
CA GLU A 151 18.23 -4.44 6.79
C GLU A 151 16.79 -4.91 6.51
N GLU A 152 15.84 -4.48 7.33
CA GLU A 152 14.42 -4.79 7.14
C GLU A 152 13.86 -4.14 5.87
N LYS A 153 14.25 -2.89 5.56
CA LYS A 153 13.89 -2.22 4.31
C LYS A 153 14.49 -2.93 3.10
N ALA A 154 15.75 -3.35 3.19
CA ALA A 154 16.41 -4.12 2.14
C ALA A 154 15.71 -5.46 1.89
N ALA A 155 15.34 -6.18 2.94
CA ALA A 155 14.60 -7.44 2.84
C ALA A 155 13.21 -7.23 2.19
N LEU A 156 12.50 -6.19 2.63
CA LEU A 156 11.19 -5.85 2.07
C LEU A 156 11.28 -5.52 0.57
N LYS A 157 12.28 -4.72 0.17
CA LYS A 157 12.56 -4.45 -1.25
C LYS A 157 12.87 -5.74 -2.01
N ALA A 158 13.74 -6.61 -1.47
CA ALA A 158 14.08 -7.87 -2.12
C ALA A 158 12.83 -8.71 -2.40
N PHE A 159 11.89 -8.79 -1.45
CA PHE A 159 10.62 -9.47 -1.66
C PHE A 159 9.79 -8.79 -2.76
N LEU A 160 9.68 -7.45 -2.78
CA LEU A 160 8.91 -6.75 -3.81
C LEU A 160 9.47 -6.99 -5.22
N LEU A 161 10.79 -7.16 -5.36
CA LEU A 161 11.43 -7.49 -6.63
C LEU A 161 11.04 -8.90 -7.14
N THR A 162 10.74 -9.86 -6.25
CA THR A 162 10.28 -11.20 -6.64
C THR A 162 8.89 -11.21 -7.28
N LEU A 163 8.14 -10.11 -7.17
CA LEU A 163 6.82 -9.97 -7.79
C LEU A 163 6.91 -9.63 -9.29
N THR A 164 8.12 -9.58 -9.84
CA THR A 164 8.38 -9.25 -11.24
C THR A 164 8.24 -10.50 -12.11
N ASP A 165 7.46 -10.36 -13.17
CA ASP A 165 7.35 -11.33 -14.25
C ASP A 165 8.27 -10.88 -15.39
N GLU A 166 9.46 -11.46 -15.45
CA GLU A 166 10.44 -11.07 -16.47
C GLU A 166 10.03 -11.48 -17.89
N GLU A 167 9.15 -12.45 -18.05
CA GLU A 167 8.68 -12.87 -19.38
C GLU A 167 7.91 -11.77 -20.07
N ILE A 168 7.12 -10.98 -19.29
CA ILE A 168 6.31 -9.88 -19.85
C ILE A 168 7.18 -8.82 -20.55
N THR A 169 8.42 -8.63 -20.10
CA THR A 169 9.35 -7.65 -20.71
C THR A 169 9.98 -8.15 -22.00
N ARG A 170 9.87 -9.43 -22.28
CA ARG A 170 10.47 -10.11 -23.45
C ARG A 170 9.44 -10.59 -24.45
N ASP A 171 8.16 -10.66 -24.05
CA ASP A 171 7.09 -11.14 -24.95
C ASP A 171 6.79 -10.07 -26.00
N ILE A 172 6.94 -10.45 -27.26
CA ILE A 172 6.72 -9.57 -28.42
C ILE A 172 5.30 -8.96 -28.45
N LYS A 173 4.33 -9.59 -27.80
CA LYS A 173 2.96 -9.07 -27.69
C LYS A 173 2.88 -7.75 -26.92
N PHE A 174 3.88 -7.48 -26.06
CA PHE A 174 3.98 -6.28 -25.24
C PHE A 174 5.13 -5.36 -25.69
N SER A 175 5.77 -5.65 -26.83
CA SER A 175 6.77 -4.76 -27.43
C SER A 175 6.12 -3.49 -27.95
N ASP A 176 6.98 -2.47 -28.18
CA ASP A 176 6.56 -1.23 -28.83
C ASP A 176 5.90 -1.57 -30.18
N PRO A 177 4.66 -1.13 -30.44
CA PRO A 177 3.93 -1.42 -31.68
C PRO A 177 4.44 -0.57 -32.88
N PHE A 178 5.42 0.33 -32.68
CA PHE A 178 5.95 1.25 -33.70
C PHE A 178 7.43 1.06 -34.00
#